data_4d3871e375861e46bb3e9fa58909880e
#
_entry.id   4d3871e375861e46bb3e9fa58909880e
#
_cell.length_a   1.000
_cell.length_b   1.000
_cell.length_c   1.000
_cell.angle_alpha   90.00
_cell.angle_beta   90.00
_cell.angle_gamma   90.00
#
_symmetry.space_group_name_H-M   'P 1'
#
loop_
_entity.id
_entity.type
_entity.pdbx_description
1 polymer ?
#
loop_
_entity_poly.entity_id
_entity_poly.type
_entity_poly.pdbx_seq_one_letter_code
_entity_poly.pdbx_strand_id
1 'polypeptide(L)'
;MFPLDDTRERPAMKPIQKSAKLANVLYDVRGPIVDAARQMEDEGQKIIKLNIGNMQPFGFDPPEEVMQDMIRNLPSSAGYSDSKGVFAARKAVMHYTQQQGIAGVTLDDIYLGNGASELIVMATNALLN
;
A
#
# COMPACT_ATOMS: atom_id res chain seq x y z
N MET A 1 21.75 41.74 8.81
CA MET A 1 21.56 40.73 9.86
C MET A 1 20.41 41.21 10.74
N PHE A 2 19.16 40.75 10.48
CA PHE A 2 17.99 41.13 11.25
C PHE A 2 17.89 40.21 12.44
N PRO A 3 17.76 40.72 13.67
CA PRO A 3 17.52 39.89 14.85
C PRO A 3 16.13 39.23 14.72
N LEU A 4 16.09 37.91 14.77
CA LEU A 4 14.83 37.17 14.92
C LEU A 4 14.35 37.41 16.35
N ASP A 5 13.26 38.17 16.47
CA ASP A 5 12.54 38.30 17.74
C ASP A 5 11.80 36.97 18.02
N ASP A 6 12.43 36.12 18.84
CA ASP A 6 11.95 34.76 19.19
C ASP A 6 11.05 34.77 20.43
N THR A 7 10.44 35.91 20.78
CA THR A 7 9.59 36.03 21.97
C THR A 7 8.10 35.73 21.72
N ARG A 8 7.72 35.29 20.56
CA ARG A 8 6.33 34.84 20.32
C ARG A 8 6.09 33.47 20.97
N GLU A 9 5.44 33.48 22.13
CA GLU A 9 4.88 32.24 22.68
C GLU A 9 4.07 31.52 21.62
N ARG A 10 4.54 30.35 21.21
CA ARG A 10 3.79 29.50 20.30
C ARG A 10 2.51 29.06 21.01
N PRO A 11 1.33 29.32 20.48
CA PRO A 11 0.09 28.84 21.09
C PRO A 11 0.19 27.33 21.28
N ALA A 12 -0.14 26.85 22.47
CA ALA A 12 -0.13 25.43 22.79
C ALA A 12 -1.00 24.70 21.77
N MET A 13 -0.38 23.77 21.01
CA MET A 13 -1.11 22.98 20.04
C MET A 13 -2.16 22.14 20.75
N LYS A 14 -3.40 22.21 20.27
CA LYS A 14 -4.45 21.31 20.77
C LYS A 14 -4.03 19.86 20.50
N PRO A 15 -4.20 18.95 21.46
CA PRO A 15 -3.87 17.54 21.24
C PRO A 15 -4.66 16.99 20.05
N ILE A 16 -3.96 16.33 19.13
CA ILE A 16 -4.58 15.67 17.99
C ILE A 16 -5.32 14.44 18.51
N GLN A 17 -6.63 14.39 18.28
CA GLN A 17 -7.47 13.27 18.66
C GLN A 17 -7.93 12.51 17.42
N LYS A 18 -8.17 11.21 17.57
CA LYS A 18 -8.78 10.40 16.52
C LYS A 18 -10.18 10.94 16.19
N SER A 19 -10.56 10.87 14.92
CA SER A 19 -11.93 11.20 14.51
C SER A 19 -12.95 10.35 15.30
N ALA A 20 -14.06 10.96 15.72
CA ALA A 20 -15.15 10.25 16.39
C ALA A 20 -15.74 9.11 15.54
N LYS A 21 -15.62 9.20 14.20
CA LYS A 21 -16.01 8.12 13.28
C LYS A 21 -15.24 6.82 13.51
N LEU A 22 -14.06 6.90 14.12
CA LEU A 22 -13.20 5.74 14.40
C LEU A 22 -13.37 5.17 15.81
N ALA A 23 -14.27 5.74 16.63
CA ALA A 23 -14.42 5.33 18.03
C ALA A 23 -14.83 3.86 18.19
N ASN A 24 -15.63 3.33 17.26
CA ASN A 24 -16.15 1.96 17.31
C ASN A 24 -15.58 1.08 16.17
N VAL A 25 -14.50 1.51 15.52
CA VAL A 25 -13.87 0.72 14.46
C VAL A 25 -12.79 -0.16 15.07
N LEU A 26 -12.90 -1.45 14.88
CA LEU A 26 -11.83 -2.41 15.15
C LEU A 26 -10.73 -2.22 14.09
N TYR A 27 -9.79 -1.35 14.38
CA TYR A 27 -8.76 -0.93 13.43
C TYR A 27 -7.65 -1.97 13.27
N ASP A 28 -7.47 -2.81 14.25
CA ASP A 28 -6.42 -3.82 14.24
C ASP A 28 -6.96 -5.15 13.73
N VAL A 29 -6.78 -5.39 12.43
CA VAL A 29 -7.12 -6.67 11.78
C VAL A 29 -6.34 -7.84 12.40
N ARG A 30 -5.24 -7.56 13.08
CA ARG A 30 -4.36 -8.56 13.69
C ARG A 30 -4.69 -8.82 15.16
N GLY A 31 -5.21 -7.81 15.86
CA GLY A 31 -5.77 -7.88 17.19
C GLY A 31 -4.93 -8.59 18.26
N PRO A 32 -5.58 -9.01 19.36
CA PRO A 32 -4.90 -9.60 20.50
C PRO A 32 -4.19 -10.93 20.20
N ILE A 33 -4.54 -11.61 19.11
CA ILE A 33 -3.89 -12.86 18.69
C ILE A 33 -2.43 -12.64 18.32
N VAL A 34 -2.12 -11.52 17.64
CA VAL A 34 -0.72 -11.20 17.27
C VAL A 34 0.10 -10.86 18.50
N ASP A 35 -0.47 -10.16 19.46
CA ASP A 35 0.22 -9.82 20.70
C ASP A 35 0.49 -11.08 21.54
N ALA A 36 -0.47 -11.99 21.63
CA ALA A 36 -0.27 -13.29 22.27
C ALA A 36 0.79 -14.12 21.55
N ALA A 37 0.79 -14.15 20.22
CA ALA A 37 1.80 -14.86 19.45
C ALA A 37 3.21 -14.28 19.67
N ARG A 38 3.35 -12.96 19.73
CA ARG A 38 4.63 -12.31 20.04
C ARG A 38 5.12 -12.68 21.44
N GLN A 39 4.23 -12.60 22.44
CA GLN A 39 4.59 -13.00 23.79
C GLN A 39 5.11 -14.45 23.84
N MET A 40 4.43 -15.38 23.17
CA MET A 40 4.86 -16.76 23.10
C MET A 40 6.22 -16.92 22.38
N GLU A 41 6.49 -16.13 21.34
CA GLU A 41 7.78 -16.09 20.66
C GLU A 41 8.89 -15.55 21.59
N ASP A 42 8.61 -14.50 22.35
CA ASP A 42 9.53 -13.92 23.34
C ASP A 42 9.85 -14.90 24.48
N GLU A 43 8.90 -15.78 24.81
CA GLU A 43 9.06 -16.89 25.76
C GLU A 43 9.81 -18.11 25.14
N GLY A 44 10.25 -18.01 23.89
CA GLY A 44 11.03 -19.02 23.18
C GLY A 44 10.21 -20.09 22.46
N GLN A 45 8.90 -19.91 22.33
CA GLN A 45 8.05 -20.84 21.59
C GLN A 45 8.13 -20.56 20.09
N LYS A 46 8.18 -21.61 19.28
CA LYS A 46 8.14 -21.50 17.82
C LYS A 46 6.70 -21.39 17.31
N ILE A 47 6.31 -20.22 16.82
CA ILE A 47 5.00 -19.99 16.24
C ILE A 47 5.05 -20.10 14.71
N ILE A 48 4.18 -20.91 14.13
CA ILE A 48 3.99 -21.02 12.68
C ILE A 48 2.90 -20.02 12.27
N LYS A 49 3.30 -18.95 11.56
CA LYS A 49 2.39 -17.89 11.13
C LYS A 49 1.78 -18.23 9.77
N LEU A 50 0.51 -18.60 9.75
CA LEU A 50 -0.24 -18.93 8.53
C LEU A 50 -1.25 -17.84 8.13
N ASN A 51 -1.24 -16.71 8.82
CA ASN A 51 -2.22 -15.62 8.66
C ASN A 51 -1.90 -14.67 7.50
N ILE A 52 -0.65 -14.57 7.07
CA ILE A 52 -0.20 -13.72 5.97
C ILE A 52 0.79 -14.49 5.12
N GLY A 53 0.52 -14.56 3.80
CA GLY A 53 1.46 -15.11 2.83
C GLY A 53 2.64 -14.16 2.67
N ASN A 54 3.78 -14.54 3.24
CA ASN A 54 5.05 -13.85 3.01
C ASN A 54 6.07 -14.90 2.56
N MET A 55 6.36 -14.92 1.27
CA MET A 55 7.13 -15.99 0.63
C MET A 55 8.65 -15.76 0.70
N GLN A 56 9.06 -14.48 0.74
CA GLN A 56 10.46 -14.09 0.69
C GLN A 56 11.33 -14.73 1.81
N PRO A 57 10.91 -14.79 3.10
CA PRO A 57 11.69 -15.43 4.15
C PRO A 57 11.92 -16.94 3.93
N PHE A 58 11.21 -17.56 2.99
CA PHE A 58 11.32 -18.97 2.64
C PHE A 58 12.13 -19.18 1.34
N GLY A 59 12.83 -18.15 0.85
CA GLY A 59 13.67 -18.24 -0.34
C GLY A 59 12.93 -18.14 -1.67
N PHE A 60 11.70 -17.65 -1.67
CA PHE A 60 10.95 -17.36 -2.90
C PHE A 60 11.17 -15.90 -3.29
N ASP A 61 12.15 -15.66 -4.10
CA ASP A 61 12.44 -14.34 -4.66
C ASP A 61 11.62 -14.09 -5.92
N PRO A 62 11.40 -12.82 -6.29
CA PRO A 62 10.82 -12.48 -7.58
C PRO A 62 11.65 -13.05 -8.73
N PRO A 63 11.03 -13.42 -9.87
CA PRO A 63 11.77 -13.81 -11.07
C PRO A 63 12.82 -12.77 -11.46
N GLU A 64 13.98 -13.26 -11.91
CA GLU A 64 15.11 -12.40 -12.28
C GLU A 64 14.73 -11.36 -13.34
N GLU A 65 13.89 -11.73 -14.31
CA GLU A 65 13.40 -10.85 -15.36
C GLU A 65 12.62 -9.66 -14.78
N VAL A 66 11.81 -9.88 -13.74
CA VAL A 66 11.06 -8.82 -13.05
C VAL A 66 12.01 -7.88 -12.32
N MET A 67 13.00 -8.43 -11.60
CA MET A 67 14.00 -7.63 -10.89
C MET A 67 14.81 -6.77 -11.85
N GLN A 68 15.28 -7.34 -12.96
CA GLN A 68 16.05 -6.62 -13.96
C GLN A 68 15.24 -5.53 -14.65
N ASP A 69 13.95 -5.77 -14.92
CA ASP A 69 13.08 -4.77 -15.53
C ASP A 69 12.83 -3.59 -14.57
N MET A 70 12.61 -3.86 -13.27
CA MET A 70 12.51 -2.83 -12.25
C MET A 70 13.77 -1.96 -12.19
N ILE A 71 14.96 -2.57 -12.16
CA ILE A 71 16.24 -1.85 -12.11
C ILE A 71 16.41 -0.96 -13.34
N ARG A 72 16.09 -1.47 -14.53
CA ARG A 72 16.19 -0.70 -15.80
C ARG A 72 15.26 0.51 -15.83
N ASN A 73 14.07 0.38 -15.26
CA ASN A 73 13.05 1.44 -15.27
C ASN A 73 13.20 2.43 -14.10
N LEU A 74 13.97 2.10 -13.07
CA LEU A 74 14.15 2.94 -11.89
C LEU A 74 14.59 4.39 -12.21
N PRO A 75 15.56 4.65 -13.11
CA PRO A 75 15.95 6.01 -13.45
C PRO A 75 14.81 6.86 -14.05
N SER A 76 13.87 6.25 -14.76
CA SER A 76 12.72 6.92 -15.37
C SER A 76 11.53 7.12 -14.41
N SER A 77 11.59 6.54 -13.21
CA SER A 77 10.52 6.62 -12.21
C SER A 77 10.60 7.86 -11.31
N ALA A 78 11.58 8.73 -11.50
CA ALA A 78 11.80 9.92 -10.67
C ALA A 78 10.76 11.03 -10.90
N GLY A 79 9.98 10.98 -11.98
CA GLY A 79 8.97 11.97 -12.35
C GLY A 79 7.54 11.54 -12.02
N TYR A 80 6.60 12.45 -12.28
CA TYR A 80 5.18 12.12 -12.22
C TYR A 80 4.76 11.25 -13.41
N SER A 81 3.83 10.36 -13.20
CA SER A 81 3.17 9.56 -14.24
C SER A 81 1.71 10.00 -14.41
N ASP A 82 1.03 9.41 -15.41
CA ASP A 82 -0.42 9.56 -15.58
C ASP A 82 -1.15 9.13 -14.29
N SER A 83 -2.23 9.82 -13.94
CA SER A 83 -3.03 9.52 -12.74
C SER A 83 -3.65 8.12 -12.74
N LYS A 84 -3.90 7.55 -13.92
CA LYS A 84 -4.33 6.16 -14.08
C LYS A 84 -3.18 5.15 -13.98
N GLY A 85 -1.94 5.61 -13.96
CA GLY A 85 -0.73 4.79 -13.94
C GLY A 85 0.00 4.73 -15.27
N VAL A 86 1.19 4.15 -15.26
CA VAL A 86 2.11 4.07 -16.41
C VAL A 86 1.45 3.36 -17.60
N PHE A 87 1.46 4.01 -18.76
CA PHE A 87 0.83 3.52 -19.99
C PHE A 87 1.25 2.09 -20.36
N ALA A 88 2.54 1.80 -20.31
CA ALA A 88 3.07 0.48 -20.67
C ALA A 88 2.48 -0.63 -19.79
N ALA A 89 2.37 -0.39 -18.49
CA ALA A 89 1.78 -1.35 -17.55
C ALA A 89 0.27 -1.51 -17.77
N ARG A 90 -0.49 -0.42 -17.97
CA ARG A 90 -1.92 -0.49 -18.31
C ARG A 90 -2.15 -1.27 -19.59
N LYS A 91 -1.32 -1.05 -20.62
CA LYS A 91 -1.38 -1.80 -21.87
C LYS A 91 -1.11 -3.29 -21.66
N ALA A 92 -0.15 -3.64 -20.82
CA ALA A 92 0.13 -5.04 -20.49
C ALA A 92 -1.06 -5.71 -19.79
N VAL A 93 -1.69 -5.03 -18.82
CA VAL A 93 -2.90 -5.51 -18.15
C VAL A 93 -4.05 -5.69 -19.16
N MET A 94 -4.26 -4.73 -20.07
CA MET A 94 -5.29 -4.84 -21.10
C MET A 94 -5.06 -6.07 -22.00
N HIS A 95 -3.84 -6.30 -22.46
CA HIS A 95 -3.53 -7.48 -23.27
C HIS A 95 -3.73 -8.78 -22.49
N TYR A 96 -3.34 -8.78 -21.20
CA TYR A 96 -3.56 -9.95 -20.36
C TYR A 96 -5.06 -10.26 -20.19
N THR A 97 -5.90 -9.26 -19.93
CA THR A 97 -7.36 -9.46 -19.82
C THR A 97 -7.97 -9.97 -21.13
N GLN A 98 -7.51 -9.46 -22.28
CA GLN A 98 -7.93 -9.95 -23.59
C GLN A 98 -7.55 -11.43 -23.81
N GLN A 99 -6.34 -11.82 -23.40
CA GLN A 99 -5.90 -13.24 -23.47
C GLN A 99 -6.74 -14.15 -22.57
N GLN A 100 -7.27 -13.63 -21.45
CA GLN A 100 -8.20 -14.36 -20.59
C GLN A 100 -9.64 -14.42 -21.14
N GLY A 101 -9.88 -13.89 -22.33
CA GLY A 101 -11.20 -13.88 -22.96
C GLY A 101 -12.16 -12.82 -22.39
N ILE A 102 -11.68 -11.86 -21.62
CA ILE A 102 -12.49 -10.76 -21.09
C ILE A 102 -12.60 -9.68 -22.17
N ALA A 103 -13.76 -9.57 -22.79
CA ALA A 103 -14.01 -8.61 -23.84
C ALA A 103 -14.38 -7.22 -23.31
N GLY A 104 -14.13 -6.19 -24.13
CA GLY A 104 -14.59 -4.82 -23.87
C GLY A 104 -13.72 -4.00 -22.92
N VAL A 105 -12.67 -4.55 -22.34
CA VAL A 105 -11.72 -3.80 -21.50
C VAL A 105 -10.79 -2.96 -22.37
N THR A 106 -10.80 -1.66 -22.13
CA THR A 106 -9.94 -0.67 -22.79
C THR A 106 -8.88 -0.12 -21.83
N LEU A 107 -7.94 0.66 -22.34
CA LEU A 107 -6.95 1.36 -21.51
C LEU A 107 -7.59 2.31 -20.51
N ASP A 108 -8.76 2.85 -20.81
CA ASP A 108 -9.44 3.80 -19.95
C ASP A 108 -10.11 3.17 -18.74
N ASP A 109 -10.31 1.86 -18.78
CA ASP A 109 -10.91 1.09 -17.69
C ASP A 109 -9.88 0.59 -16.67
N ILE A 110 -8.58 0.85 -16.91
CA ILE A 110 -7.49 0.29 -16.10
C ILE A 110 -6.83 1.40 -15.28
N TYR A 111 -6.80 1.17 -13.97
CA TYR A 111 -6.13 2.02 -12.99
C TYR A 111 -5.09 1.19 -12.24
N LEU A 112 -3.90 1.75 -12.08
CA LEU A 112 -2.83 1.15 -11.29
C LEU A 112 -2.75 1.85 -9.93
N GLY A 113 -2.53 1.07 -8.89
CA GLY A 113 -2.36 1.57 -7.53
C GLY A 113 -1.26 0.79 -6.80
N ASN A 114 -0.92 1.27 -5.61
CA ASN A 114 0.07 0.66 -4.75
C ASN A 114 -0.56 -0.46 -3.91
N GLY A 115 -0.79 -1.60 -4.55
CA GLY A 115 -1.41 -2.75 -3.94
C GLY A 115 -2.94 -2.71 -3.92
N ALA A 116 -3.54 -3.88 -3.67
CA ALA A 116 -4.99 -4.06 -3.69
C ALA A 116 -5.73 -3.19 -2.66
N SER A 117 -5.14 -2.93 -1.50
CA SER A 117 -5.78 -2.13 -0.44
C SER A 117 -6.02 -0.69 -0.86
N GLU A 118 -5.10 -0.06 -1.57
CA GLU A 118 -5.30 1.29 -2.11
C GLU A 118 -6.42 1.31 -3.13
N LEU A 119 -6.42 0.37 -4.07
CA LEU A 119 -7.46 0.26 -5.10
C LEU A 119 -8.85 0.00 -4.51
N ILE A 120 -8.95 -0.81 -3.46
CA ILE A 120 -10.20 -1.03 -2.73
C ILE A 120 -10.69 0.28 -2.11
N VAL A 121 -9.80 1.03 -1.42
CA VAL A 121 -10.17 2.32 -0.82
C VAL A 121 -10.61 3.32 -1.89
N MET A 122 -9.89 3.41 -3.00
CA MET A 122 -10.26 4.31 -4.11
C MET A 122 -11.63 3.94 -4.70
N ALA A 123 -11.84 2.65 -4.99
CA ALA A 123 -13.09 2.17 -5.56
C ALA A 123 -14.28 2.38 -4.60
N THR A 124 -14.11 2.08 -3.31
CA THR A 124 -15.18 2.29 -2.33
C THR A 124 -15.51 3.77 -2.12
N ASN A 125 -14.51 4.64 -2.12
CA ASN A 125 -14.74 6.09 -2.03
C ASN A 125 -15.46 6.66 -3.27
N ALA A 126 -15.25 6.05 -4.43
CA ALA A 126 -15.89 6.49 -5.67
C ALA A 126 -17.33 5.97 -5.84
N LEU A 127 -17.64 4.80 -5.26
CA LEU A 127 -18.89 4.08 -5.51
C LEU A 127 -19.88 4.07 -4.33
N LEU A 128 -19.38 4.28 -3.12
CA LEU A 128 -20.21 4.20 -1.90
C LEU A 128 -20.43 5.58 -1.27
N ASN A 129 -21.68 5.85 -0.85
CA ASN A 129 -22.08 7.08 -0.15
C ASN A 129 -21.93 6.93 1.37
#